data_3e063f9783517fc1a04bcb47d34fb7a6
#
_entry.id   3e063f9783517fc1a04bcb47d34fb7a6
#
_cell.length_a   1.000
_cell.length_b   1.000
_cell.length_c   1.000
_cell.angle_alpha   90.00
_cell.angle_beta   90.00
_cell.angle_gamma   90.00
#
_symmetry.space_group_name_H-M   'P 1'
#
loop_
_entity.id
_entity.type
_entity.pdbx_description
1 polymer ?
#
loop_
_entity_poly.entity_id
_entity_poly.type
_entity_poly.pdbx_seq_one_letter_code
_entity_poly.pdbx_strand_id
1 'polypeptide(L)'
;MSLLVVLIHSVNLAIDNTTLSSMILTADHTGAELAGITGIAGHVEHLLSNALGQMAVPGFFLISGYLFFRTLHGFRDIGRKWQERVWSLLVPYGAWNVLWYLAYVLSGRRHFSLTAMSEAAANHSCNPTFWYMYQLMLLTLLAPLLYLLLRNAFVMLLSLLLLATAIGAGATLPLVNADALIYYGVGALFACHGRGLFEGAAADARLLRKTMSGDAKGEAEIVVLPVAANARQRRSSVERGCRIAGIGLLLLAWLLQILTPAKLMSFVLYDGSGIARMSMPAYLMSGGALARWIGKCLQQLPLFVLSLSGSGPQALVAIVRRLLLVLGVWFVLPGDRLPEAKPYMKNSFFLYAVHYPIARAQYYMIQYLGIPYDGWGEAVRLALYLLTPVVAVAAAYGLKRVLKRYLPLQWKILSGGR
;
A
#
# COMPACT_ATOMS: atom_id res chain seq x y z
N MET A 1 -3.17 7.49 -1.37
CA MET A 1 -3.08 6.28 -0.53
C MET A 1 -4.29 6.11 0.41
N SER A 2 -4.58 7.04 1.35
CA SER A 2 -5.70 6.86 2.31
C SER A 2 -7.07 6.64 1.65
N LEU A 3 -7.38 7.30 0.53
CA LEU A 3 -8.61 7.05 -0.21
C LEU A 3 -8.67 5.65 -0.83
N LEU A 4 -7.53 5.12 -1.29
CA LEU A 4 -7.47 3.74 -1.80
C LEU A 4 -7.76 2.72 -0.69
N VAL A 5 -7.29 2.98 0.55
CA VAL A 5 -7.65 2.11 1.69
C VAL A 5 -9.16 2.14 1.95
N VAL A 6 -9.79 3.32 1.87
CA VAL A 6 -11.24 3.42 2.01
C VAL A 6 -11.95 2.65 0.90
N LEU A 7 -11.50 2.76 -0.35
CA LEU A 7 -12.06 2.03 -1.50
C LEU A 7 -11.96 0.51 -1.32
N ILE A 8 -10.83 -0.01 -0.82
CA ILE A 8 -10.68 -1.44 -0.52
C ILE A 8 -11.78 -1.92 0.43
N HIS A 9 -12.10 -1.12 1.45
CA HIS A 9 -13.12 -1.48 2.43
C HIS A 9 -14.56 -1.13 1.99
N SER A 10 -14.72 -0.46 0.84
CA SER A 10 -16.02 -0.11 0.26
C SER A 10 -16.60 -1.21 -0.63
N VAL A 11 -15.75 -2.06 -1.24
CA VAL A 11 -16.17 -3.16 -2.14
C VAL A 11 -17.14 -4.12 -1.45
N ASN A 12 -17.01 -4.29 -0.16
CA ASN A 12 -17.69 -5.32 0.60
C ASN A 12 -19.09 -4.91 1.11
N LEU A 13 -19.71 -3.93 0.48
CA LEU A 13 -21.11 -3.57 0.79
C LEU A 13 -22.09 -4.70 0.45
N ALA A 14 -21.71 -5.61 -0.46
CA ALA A 14 -22.55 -6.72 -0.94
C ALA A 14 -22.23 -8.08 -0.33
N ILE A 15 -21.15 -8.21 0.45
CA ILE A 15 -20.66 -9.51 0.92
C ILE A 15 -21.00 -9.74 2.40
N ASP A 16 -21.46 -10.94 2.72
CA ASP A 16 -21.83 -11.34 4.09
C ASP A 16 -20.66 -11.22 5.07
N ASN A 17 -20.98 -10.94 6.35
CA ASN A 17 -20.03 -10.67 7.44
C ASN A 17 -19.00 -11.78 7.70
N THR A 18 -19.34 -13.03 7.44
CA THR A 18 -18.44 -14.18 7.61
C THR A 18 -17.34 -14.19 6.59
N THR A 19 -17.67 -13.87 5.35
CA THR A 19 -16.73 -13.78 4.22
C THR A 19 -15.80 -12.59 4.38
N LEU A 20 -16.31 -11.46 4.90
CA LEU A 20 -15.50 -10.26 5.11
C LEU A 20 -14.40 -10.47 6.17
N SER A 21 -14.67 -11.18 7.25
CA SER A 21 -13.67 -11.46 8.30
C SER A 21 -12.55 -12.36 7.79
N SER A 22 -12.86 -13.35 6.96
CA SER A 22 -11.85 -14.19 6.31
C SER A 22 -11.03 -13.42 5.27
N MET A 23 -11.67 -12.52 4.52
CA MET A 23 -11.03 -11.66 3.50
C MET A 23 -10.02 -10.66 4.09
N ILE A 24 -10.28 -10.14 5.28
CA ILE A 24 -9.38 -9.18 5.93
C ILE A 24 -8.12 -9.88 6.48
N LEU A 25 -8.27 -11.15 6.90
CA LEU A 25 -7.18 -11.94 7.47
C LEU A 25 -6.27 -12.57 6.41
N THR A 26 -6.82 -12.87 5.23
CA THR A 26 -6.03 -13.36 4.10
C THR A 26 -5.73 -12.20 3.16
N ALA A 27 -4.51 -11.71 3.19
CA ALA A 27 -4.03 -10.65 2.28
C ALA A 27 -4.02 -11.07 0.78
N ASP A 28 -4.54 -12.24 0.50
CA ASP A 28 -4.54 -12.91 -0.80
C ASP A 28 -5.96 -13.03 -1.36
N HIS A 29 -6.55 -11.87 -1.71
CA HIS A 29 -7.79 -11.85 -2.50
C HIS A 29 -7.45 -12.26 -3.94
N THR A 30 -7.27 -13.53 -4.15
CA THR A 30 -7.26 -14.12 -5.49
C THR A 30 -8.66 -13.96 -6.10
N GLY A 31 -8.71 -13.53 -7.35
CA GLY A 31 -9.94 -13.14 -8.06
C GLY A 31 -11.07 -14.18 -8.16
N ALA A 32 -10.99 -15.30 -7.43
CA ALA A 32 -12.06 -16.30 -7.35
C ALA A 32 -13.29 -15.81 -6.56
N GLU A 33 -13.10 -14.92 -5.58
CA GLU A 33 -14.22 -14.44 -4.73
C GLU A 33 -15.02 -13.29 -5.36
N LEU A 34 -14.46 -12.62 -6.37
CA LEU A 34 -15.17 -11.61 -7.18
C LEU A 34 -15.90 -12.23 -8.39
N ALA A 35 -15.88 -13.55 -8.54
CA ALA A 35 -16.58 -14.25 -9.63
C ALA A 35 -18.11 -14.03 -9.62
N GLY A 36 -18.68 -13.56 -8.51
CA GLY A 36 -20.09 -13.18 -8.42
C GLY A 36 -20.41 -11.73 -8.82
N ILE A 37 -19.38 -10.86 -9.01
CA ILE A 37 -19.60 -9.47 -9.41
C ILE A 37 -19.37 -9.36 -10.92
N THR A 38 -20.45 -9.57 -11.67
CA THR A 38 -20.48 -9.41 -13.13
C THR A 38 -20.84 -7.98 -13.50
N GLY A 39 -20.37 -7.51 -14.67
CA GLY A 39 -20.71 -6.21 -15.20
C GLY A 39 -19.66 -5.12 -15.03
N ILE A 40 -19.95 -3.93 -15.56
CA ILE A 40 -19.01 -2.78 -15.58
C ILE A 40 -18.66 -2.32 -14.16
N ALA A 41 -19.62 -2.28 -13.25
CA ALA A 41 -19.43 -1.88 -11.86
C ALA A 41 -18.40 -2.82 -11.18
N GLY A 42 -18.56 -4.13 -11.32
CA GLY A 42 -17.63 -5.11 -10.76
C GLY A 42 -16.20 -4.97 -11.30
N HIS A 43 -16.05 -4.70 -12.60
CA HIS A 43 -14.73 -4.47 -13.19
C HIS A 43 -14.07 -3.19 -12.65
N VAL A 44 -14.83 -2.09 -12.49
CA VAL A 44 -14.31 -0.84 -11.91
C VAL A 44 -13.93 -1.03 -10.43
N GLU A 45 -14.77 -1.67 -9.64
CA GLU A 45 -14.47 -1.99 -8.24
C GLU A 45 -13.22 -2.86 -8.11
N HIS A 46 -13.09 -3.90 -8.94
CA HIS A 46 -11.91 -4.74 -8.99
C HIS A 46 -10.65 -3.93 -9.36
N LEU A 47 -10.72 -3.08 -10.38
CA LEU A 47 -9.60 -2.25 -10.79
C LEU A 47 -9.16 -1.31 -9.67
N LEU A 48 -10.09 -0.62 -9.04
CA LEU A 48 -9.79 0.38 -8.02
C LEU A 48 -9.36 -0.26 -6.70
N SER A 49 -10.00 -1.33 -6.25
CA SER A 49 -9.71 -1.97 -4.96
C SER A 49 -8.64 -3.04 -5.04
N ASN A 50 -8.71 -3.96 -6.02
CA ASN A 50 -7.81 -5.12 -6.08
C ASN A 50 -6.58 -4.91 -6.96
N ALA A 51 -6.61 -3.99 -7.93
CA ALA A 51 -5.41 -3.66 -8.68
C ALA A 51 -4.71 -2.45 -8.06
N LEU A 52 -5.33 -1.26 -8.10
CA LEU A 52 -4.72 -0.03 -7.60
C LEU A 52 -4.69 0.04 -6.07
N GLY A 53 -5.73 -0.43 -5.40
CA GLY A 53 -5.82 -0.44 -3.94
C GLY A 53 -4.69 -1.22 -3.28
N GLN A 54 -4.25 -2.30 -3.90
CA GLN A 54 -3.16 -3.14 -3.38
C GLN A 54 -1.82 -2.40 -3.17
N MET A 55 -1.62 -1.23 -3.77
CA MET A 55 -0.44 -0.40 -3.52
C MET A 55 -0.53 0.45 -2.24
N ALA A 56 -1.73 0.61 -1.65
CA ALA A 56 -1.94 1.58 -0.57
C ALA A 56 -1.13 1.25 0.69
N VAL A 57 -1.29 0.04 1.21
CA VAL A 57 -0.61 -0.40 2.45
C VAL A 57 0.89 -0.57 2.23
N PRO A 58 1.37 -1.26 1.17
CA PRO A 58 2.79 -1.30 0.82
C PRO A 58 3.42 0.09 0.69
N GLY A 59 2.72 1.02 0.03
CA GLY A 59 3.16 2.40 -0.10
C GLY A 59 3.29 3.12 1.25
N PHE A 60 2.37 2.89 2.18
CA PHE A 60 2.49 3.44 3.53
C PHE A 60 3.68 2.87 4.30
N PHE A 61 3.93 1.56 4.25
CA PHE A 61 5.11 0.97 4.89
C PHE A 61 6.40 1.49 4.27
N LEU A 62 6.49 1.54 2.95
CA LEU A 62 7.65 2.05 2.23
C LEU A 62 7.94 3.51 2.60
N ILE A 63 6.93 4.39 2.53
CA ILE A 63 7.07 5.80 2.91
C ILE A 63 7.44 5.93 4.39
N SER A 64 6.86 5.11 5.27
CA SER A 64 7.16 5.15 6.70
C SER A 64 8.61 4.75 6.99
N GLY A 65 9.12 3.71 6.32
CA GLY A 65 10.53 3.31 6.40
C GLY A 65 11.44 4.42 5.87
N TYR A 66 11.14 4.96 4.69
CA TYR A 66 11.88 6.07 4.12
C TYR A 66 11.96 7.28 5.08
N LEU A 67 10.82 7.77 5.57
CA LEU A 67 10.77 8.93 6.47
C LEU A 67 11.43 8.66 7.83
N PHE A 68 11.37 7.43 8.33
CA PHE A 68 12.03 7.08 9.58
C PHE A 68 13.55 7.14 9.46
N PHE A 69 14.11 6.50 8.42
CA PHE A 69 15.56 6.39 8.25
C PHE A 69 16.19 7.62 7.59
N ARG A 70 15.44 8.44 6.87
CA ARG A 70 15.93 9.63 6.16
C ARG A 70 16.69 10.62 7.05
N THR A 71 16.26 10.77 8.31
CA THR A 71 16.81 11.74 9.27
C THR A 71 17.60 11.06 10.40
N LEU A 72 18.02 9.81 10.19
CA LEU A 72 18.72 9.02 11.18
C LEU A 72 20.21 9.10 10.91
N HIS A 73 20.98 9.65 11.87
CA HIS A 73 22.43 9.80 11.76
C HIS A 73 23.19 8.87 12.70
N GLY A 74 22.50 8.29 13.72
CA GLY A 74 23.12 7.37 14.66
C GLY A 74 22.11 6.66 15.57
N PHE A 75 22.60 5.74 16.39
CA PHE A 75 21.77 4.98 17.34
C PHE A 75 21.01 5.87 18.34
N ARG A 76 21.61 7.00 18.77
CA ARG A 76 20.96 7.94 19.69
C ARG A 76 19.67 8.52 19.10
N ASP A 77 19.64 8.71 17.79
CA ASP A 77 18.45 9.22 17.12
C ASP A 77 17.29 8.22 17.14
N ILE A 78 17.58 6.92 17.19
CA ILE A 78 16.53 5.88 17.28
C ILE A 78 15.74 6.04 18.58
N GLY A 79 16.42 6.25 19.72
CA GLY A 79 15.75 6.47 21.01
C GLY A 79 14.83 7.69 21.01
N ARG A 80 15.30 8.81 20.44
CA ARG A 80 14.46 10.02 20.26
C ARG A 80 13.24 9.73 19.40
N LYS A 81 13.42 9.03 18.27
CA LYS A 81 12.32 8.66 17.39
C LYS A 81 11.34 7.69 18.04
N TRP A 82 11.79 6.80 18.90
CA TRP A 82 10.89 5.95 19.66
C TRP A 82 9.98 6.78 20.59
N GLN A 83 10.52 7.77 21.30
CA GLN A 83 9.72 8.68 22.12
C GLN A 83 8.67 9.43 21.28
N GLU A 84 9.07 9.94 20.11
CA GLU A 84 8.14 10.58 19.16
C GLU A 84 7.06 9.60 18.69
N ARG A 85 7.40 8.32 18.48
CA ARG A 85 6.46 7.28 18.01
C ARG A 85 5.51 6.82 19.11
N VAL A 86 5.91 6.84 20.37
CA VAL A 86 4.98 6.59 21.50
C VAL A 86 3.81 7.57 21.42
N TRP A 87 4.07 8.86 21.28
CA TRP A 87 3.01 9.87 21.20
C TRP A 87 2.25 9.88 19.87
N SER A 88 2.92 9.59 18.77
CA SER A 88 2.31 9.67 17.45
C SER A 88 1.66 8.38 16.96
N LEU A 89 1.96 7.22 17.56
CA LEU A 89 1.41 5.91 17.18
C LEU A 89 0.83 5.15 18.37
N LEU A 90 1.60 4.91 19.44
CA LEU A 90 1.17 4.02 20.53
C LEU A 90 0.00 4.62 21.33
N VAL A 91 0.10 5.90 21.72
CA VAL A 91 -0.97 6.58 22.46
C VAL A 91 -2.28 6.61 21.66
N PRO A 92 -2.32 7.08 20.38
CA PRO A 92 -3.56 7.04 19.63
C PRO A 92 -4.03 5.61 19.31
N TYR A 93 -3.12 4.64 19.10
CA TYR A 93 -3.50 3.23 18.95
C TYR A 93 -4.27 2.72 20.17
N GLY A 94 -3.74 2.92 21.37
CA GLY A 94 -4.41 2.54 22.61
C GLY A 94 -5.74 3.26 22.80
N ALA A 95 -5.76 4.59 22.62
CA ALA A 95 -6.96 5.40 22.80
C ALA A 95 -8.09 4.98 21.83
N TRP A 96 -7.78 4.73 20.57
CA TRP A 96 -8.75 4.26 19.59
C TRP A 96 -9.27 2.84 19.90
N ASN A 97 -8.39 1.91 20.32
CA ASN A 97 -8.84 0.56 20.70
C ASN A 97 -9.77 0.60 21.91
N VAL A 98 -9.45 1.40 22.92
CA VAL A 98 -10.34 1.61 24.08
C VAL A 98 -11.67 2.21 23.64
N LEU A 99 -11.65 3.25 22.81
CA LEU A 99 -12.87 3.90 22.31
C LEU A 99 -13.77 2.93 21.55
N TRP A 100 -13.21 2.14 20.63
CA TRP A 100 -13.97 1.15 19.87
C TRP A 100 -14.47 0.01 20.76
N TYR A 101 -13.67 -0.46 21.71
CA TYR A 101 -14.12 -1.47 22.67
C TYR A 101 -15.32 -0.98 23.49
N LEU A 102 -15.24 0.24 24.03
CA LEU A 102 -16.35 0.85 24.75
C LEU A 102 -17.59 1.03 23.89
N ALA A 103 -17.44 1.41 22.61
CA ALA A 103 -18.56 1.49 21.66
C ALA A 103 -19.25 0.13 21.48
N TYR A 104 -18.48 -0.98 21.41
CA TYR A 104 -19.04 -2.34 21.35
C TYR A 104 -19.75 -2.74 22.66
N VAL A 105 -19.23 -2.32 23.81
CA VAL A 105 -19.91 -2.55 25.11
C VAL A 105 -21.22 -1.75 25.18
N LEU A 106 -21.21 -0.47 24.81
CA LEU A 106 -22.40 0.39 24.81
C LEU A 106 -23.47 -0.10 23.83
N SER A 107 -23.06 -0.73 22.72
CA SER A 107 -23.99 -1.33 21.76
C SER A 107 -24.53 -2.71 22.18
N GLY A 108 -24.19 -3.18 23.37
CA GLY A 108 -24.62 -4.50 23.89
C GLY A 108 -23.96 -5.71 23.21
N ARG A 109 -22.97 -5.48 22.34
CA ARG A 109 -22.29 -6.53 21.58
C ARG A 109 -21.18 -7.23 22.37
N ARG A 110 -20.68 -6.59 23.43
CA ARG A 110 -19.65 -7.14 24.34
C ARG A 110 -19.95 -6.76 25.79
N HIS A 111 -19.54 -7.61 26.72
CA HIS A 111 -19.52 -7.26 28.15
C HIS A 111 -18.23 -6.51 28.48
N PHE A 112 -18.31 -5.60 29.44
CA PHE A 112 -17.13 -4.88 29.89
C PHE A 112 -16.21 -5.81 30.70
N SER A 113 -14.95 -5.90 30.26
CA SER A 113 -13.87 -6.62 30.94
C SER A 113 -12.54 -5.98 30.57
N LEU A 114 -11.67 -5.73 31.55
CA LEU A 114 -10.33 -5.17 31.29
C LEU A 114 -9.44 -6.16 30.54
N THR A 115 -9.55 -7.45 30.85
CA THR A 115 -8.82 -8.50 30.13
C THR A 115 -9.25 -8.58 28.67
N ALA A 116 -10.55 -8.64 28.42
CA ALA A 116 -11.09 -8.65 27.05
C ALA A 116 -10.76 -7.35 26.29
N MET A 117 -10.68 -6.21 26.96
CA MET A 117 -10.25 -4.95 26.34
C MET A 117 -8.77 -5.00 25.93
N SER A 118 -7.89 -5.52 26.79
CA SER A 118 -6.48 -5.67 26.47
C SER A 118 -6.23 -6.67 25.33
N GLU A 119 -6.95 -7.78 25.33
CA GLU A 119 -6.94 -8.76 24.23
C GLU A 119 -7.46 -8.16 22.92
N ALA A 120 -8.55 -7.37 22.98
CA ALA A 120 -9.09 -6.69 21.82
C ALA A 120 -8.12 -5.66 21.23
N ALA A 121 -7.35 -4.99 22.08
CA ALA A 121 -6.31 -4.08 21.65
C ALA A 121 -5.12 -4.84 21.02
N ALA A 122 -4.67 -5.95 21.63
CA ALA A 122 -3.57 -6.75 21.11
C ALA A 122 -3.90 -7.38 19.75
N ASN A 123 -5.15 -7.86 19.57
CA ASN A 123 -5.62 -8.55 18.36
C ASN A 123 -6.37 -7.61 17.40
N HIS A 124 -6.43 -6.31 17.68
CA HIS A 124 -7.19 -5.28 16.91
C HIS A 124 -8.60 -5.70 16.53
N SER A 125 -9.25 -6.54 17.36
CA SER A 125 -10.52 -7.18 17.03
C SER A 125 -11.71 -6.22 16.95
N CYS A 126 -11.60 -5.02 17.53
CA CYS A 126 -12.64 -3.99 17.42
C CYS A 126 -12.50 -3.14 16.15
N ASN A 127 -11.29 -3.00 15.63
CA ASN A 127 -11.03 -2.35 14.34
C ASN A 127 -9.89 -3.10 13.64
N PRO A 128 -10.21 -4.06 12.76
CA PRO A 128 -9.21 -4.88 12.09
C PRO A 128 -8.15 -4.07 11.33
N THR A 129 -8.48 -2.88 10.83
CA THR A 129 -7.52 -2.06 10.08
C THR A 129 -6.33 -1.61 10.91
N PHE A 130 -6.42 -1.65 12.25
CA PHE A 130 -5.33 -1.28 13.16
C PHE A 130 -4.13 -2.23 13.14
N TRP A 131 -4.25 -3.38 12.47
CA TRP A 131 -3.10 -4.24 12.21
C TRP A 131 -1.92 -3.50 11.59
N TYR A 132 -2.17 -2.52 10.70
CA TYR A 132 -1.13 -1.71 10.09
C TYR A 132 -0.36 -0.86 11.12
N MET A 133 -1.08 -0.19 12.05
CA MET A 133 -0.42 0.59 13.11
C MET A 133 0.40 -0.30 14.03
N TYR A 134 -0.15 -1.46 14.40
CA TYR A 134 0.52 -2.46 15.21
C TYR A 134 1.82 -2.92 14.52
N GLN A 135 1.75 -3.30 13.24
CA GLN A 135 2.94 -3.68 12.48
C GLN A 135 3.94 -2.54 12.36
N LEU A 136 3.49 -1.31 12.16
CA LEU A 136 4.40 -0.16 12.08
C LEU A 136 5.13 0.09 13.41
N MET A 137 4.50 -0.14 14.56
CA MET A 137 5.16 -0.10 15.86
C MET A 137 6.23 -1.18 16.00
N LEU A 138 5.92 -2.42 15.62
CA LEU A 138 6.89 -3.53 15.65
C LEU A 138 8.08 -3.27 14.72
N LEU A 139 7.85 -2.79 13.50
CA LEU A 139 8.90 -2.43 12.56
C LEU A 139 9.78 -1.28 13.08
N THR A 140 9.18 -0.34 13.80
CA THR A 140 9.93 0.74 14.47
C THR A 140 10.81 0.19 15.62
N LEU A 141 10.35 -0.83 16.34
CA LEU A 141 11.18 -1.51 17.35
C LEU A 141 12.35 -2.26 16.72
N LEU A 142 12.21 -2.80 15.52
CA LEU A 142 13.27 -3.43 14.75
C LEU A 142 14.28 -2.45 14.13
N ALA A 143 14.07 -1.14 14.29
CA ALA A 143 14.93 -0.12 13.69
C ALA A 143 16.43 -0.25 14.02
N PRO A 144 16.88 -0.64 15.23
CA PRO A 144 18.30 -0.86 15.50
C PRO A 144 18.92 -1.94 14.62
N LEU A 145 18.23 -3.07 14.45
CA LEU A 145 18.67 -4.15 13.58
C LEU A 145 18.73 -3.70 12.12
N LEU A 146 17.67 -3.05 11.64
CA LEU A 146 17.64 -2.51 10.28
C LEU A 146 18.73 -1.47 10.06
N TYR A 147 19.02 -0.63 11.06
CA TYR A 147 20.09 0.36 10.97
C TYR A 147 21.47 -0.28 10.82
N LEU A 148 21.72 -1.42 11.49
CA LEU A 148 22.97 -2.19 11.32
C LEU A 148 23.07 -2.74 9.90
N LEU A 149 22.02 -3.35 9.38
CA LEU A 149 21.98 -3.89 8.01
C LEU A 149 22.14 -2.77 6.96
N LEU A 150 21.57 -1.60 7.21
CA LEU A 150 21.64 -0.43 6.33
C LEU A 150 23.03 0.24 6.28
N ARG A 151 23.99 -0.15 7.12
CA ARG A 151 25.38 0.33 6.99
C ARG A 151 26.01 -0.07 5.66
N ASN A 152 25.52 -1.18 5.08
CA ASN A 152 25.95 -1.64 3.77
C ASN A 152 24.71 -1.94 2.92
N ALA A 153 24.59 -1.26 1.76
CA ALA A 153 23.46 -1.44 0.85
C ALA A 153 23.34 -2.90 0.36
N PHE A 154 24.46 -3.55 0.09
CA PHE A 154 24.47 -4.94 -0.39
C PHE A 154 23.97 -5.90 0.70
N VAL A 155 24.41 -5.74 1.95
CA VAL A 155 23.95 -6.56 3.07
C VAL A 155 22.45 -6.38 3.28
N MET A 156 21.95 -5.15 3.25
CA MET A 156 20.50 -4.88 3.37
C MET A 156 19.71 -5.50 2.22
N LEU A 157 20.18 -5.35 0.97
CA LEU A 157 19.55 -5.94 -0.20
C LEU A 157 19.53 -7.48 -0.10
N LEU A 158 20.64 -8.09 0.26
CA LEU A 158 20.74 -9.53 0.44
C LEU A 158 19.79 -10.02 1.54
N SER A 159 19.70 -9.30 2.67
CA SER A 159 18.76 -9.64 3.75
C SER A 159 17.29 -9.60 3.28
N LEU A 160 16.92 -8.59 2.49
CA LEU A 160 15.57 -8.50 1.91
C LEU A 160 15.30 -9.61 0.90
N LEU A 161 16.28 -9.99 0.09
CA LEU A 161 16.17 -11.10 -0.86
C LEU A 161 16.03 -12.44 -0.13
N LEU A 162 16.84 -12.68 0.91
CA LEU A 162 16.72 -13.88 1.74
C LEU A 162 15.36 -13.97 2.45
N LEU A 163 14.84 -12.84 2.93
CA LEU A 163 13.50 -12.81 3.51
C LEU A 163 12.44 -13.11 2.44
N ALA A 164 12.55 -12.53 1.25
CA ALA A 164 11.64 -12.78 0.15
C ALA A 164 11.66 -14.25 -0.30
N THR A 165 12.84 -14.87 -0.40
CA THR A 165 12.97 -16.30 -0.73
C THR A 165 12.40 -17.19 0.38
N ALA A 166 12.59 -16.83 1.66
CA ALA A 166 11.99 -17.54 2.78
C ALA A 166 10.47 -17.51 2.75
N ILE A 167 9.87 -16.35 2.43
CA ILE A 167 8.41 -16.22 2.21
C ILE A 167 7.98 -17.11 1.03
N GLY A 168 8.72 -17.07 -0.07
CA GLY A 168 8.49 -17.95 -1.22
C GLY A 168 8.54 -19.44 -0.89
N ALA A 169 9.32 -19.81 0.10
CA ALA A 169 9.38 -21.18 0.67
C ALA A 169 8.28 -21.45 1.71
N GLY A 170 7.38 -20.50 1.97
CA GLY A 170 6.30 -20.64 2.94
C GLY A 170 6.65 -20.29 4.39
N ALA A 171 7.82 -19.67 4.62
CA ALA A 171 8.20 -19.25 5.97
C ALA A 171 7.35 -18.06 6.43
N THR A 172 6.98 -18.08 7.72
CA THR A 172 6.28 -17.00 8.39
C THR A 172 7.10 -16.47 9.55
N LEU A 173 7.03 -15.16 9.80
CA LEU A 173 7.65 -14.54 10.96
C LEU A 173 6.63 -14.47 12.12
N PRO A 174 7.03 -14.80 13.35
CA PRO A 174 6.16 -14.58 14.50
C PRO A 174 5.99 -13.05 14.72
N LEU A 175 4.78 -12.61 15.02
CA LEU A 175 4.40 -11.24 15.35
C LEU A 175 4.57 -10.21 14.23
N VAL A 176 5.57 -10.34 13.37
CA VAL A 176 5.88 -9.38 12.31
C VAL A 176 5.39 -9.91 10.97
N ASN A 177 4.61 -9.08 10.28
CA ASN A 177 4.24 -9.38 8.90
C ASN A 177 5.48 -9.20 8.01
N ALA A 178 5.90 -10.29 7.37
CA ALA A 178 7.12 -10.32 6.57
C ALA A 178 7.04 -9.39 5.34
N ASP A 179 5.87 -9.26 4.73
CA ASP A 179 5.60 -8.34 3.62
C ASP A 179 5.85 -6.89 4.06
N ALA A 180 5.30 -6.53 5.23
CA ALA A 180 5.45 -5.19 5.81
C ALA A 180 6.93 -4.86 6.07
N LEU A 181 7.70 -5.86 6.54
CA LEU A 181 9.13 -5.72 6.77
C LEU A 181 9.88 -5.48 5.46
N ILE A 182 9.53 -6.19 4.37
CA ILE A 182 10.12 -5.96 3.04
C ILE A 182 9.81 -4.53 2.57
N TYR A 183 8.55 -4.09 2.58
CA TYR A 183 8.19 -2.75 2.11
C TYR A 183 8.86 -1.66 2.92
N TYR A 184 8.87 -1.79 4.24
CA TYR A 184 9.51 -0.85 5.15
C TYR A 184 11.03 -0.82 4.95
N GLY A 185 11.67 -2.00 4.79
CA GLY A 185 13.09 -2.15 4.53
C GLY A 185 13.53 -1.57 3.19
N VAL A 186 12.73 -1.74 2.13
CA VAL A 186 12.98 -1.09 0.83
C VAL A 186 12.92 0.43 0.98
N GLY A 187 11.94 0.97 1.71
CA GLY A 187 11.88 2.40 2.01
C GLY A 187 13.10 2.90 2.77
N ALA A 188 13.58 2.15 3.76
CA ALA A 188 14.78 2.44 4.52
C ALA A 188 16.05 2.41 3.64
N LEU A 189 16.15 1.43 2.73
CA LEU A 189 17.24 1.34 1.75
C LEU A 189 17.31 2.57 0.86
N PHE A 190 16.18 3.01 0.31
CA PHE A 190 16.10 4.25 -0.47
C PHE A 190 16.45 5.50 0.36
N ALA A 191 16.11 5.54 1.63
CA ALA A 191 16.44 6.65 2.51
C ALA A 191 17.95 6.82 2.74
N CYS A 192 18.68 5.70 2.83
CA CYS A 192 20.11 5.71 3.13
C CYS A 192 20.99 5.72 1.87
N HIS A 193 20.61 4.96 0.84
CA HIS A 193 21.46 4.69 -0.33
C HIS A 193 20.87 5.16 -1.67
N GLY A 194 19.56 5.41 -1.73
CA GLY A 194 18.86 5.79 -2.97
C GLY A 194 18.20 7.16 -2.91
N ARG A 195 18.60 8.04 -1.99
CA ARG A 195 17.93 9.32 -1.76
C ARG A 195 17.82 10.18 -3.04
N GLY A 196 18.88 10.23 -3.84
CA GLY A 196 18.90 10.99 -5.08
C GLY A 196 17.87 10.52 -6.11
N LEU A 197 17.62 9.20 -6.16
CA LEU A 197 16.57 8.63 -7.03
C LEU A 197 15.16 8.90 -6.46
N PHE A 198 15.01 8.90 -5.15
CA PHE A 198 13.71 8.98 -4.49
C PHE A 198 13.21 10.41 -4.28
N GLU A 199 14.11 11.36 -3.99
CA GLU A 199 13.77 12.78 -3.83
C GLU A 199 13.77 13.53 -5.16
N GLY A 200 14.36 12.95 -6.19
CA GLY A 200 14.43 13.51 -7.53
C GLY A 200 14.99 14.93 -7.54
N ALA A 201 14.60 15.70 -8.52
CA ALA A 201 14.97 17.08 -8.71
C ALA A 201 14.47 18.07 -7.63
N ALA A 202 13.70 17.64 -6.63
CA ALA A 202 13.20 18.52 -5.58
C ALA A 202 14.31 19.08 -4.67
N ALA A 203 15.40 18.31 -4.46
CA ALA A 203 16.56 18.77 -3.70
C ALA A 203 17.33 19.87 -4.46
N ASP A 204 17.56 19.66 -5.76
CA ASP A 204 18.25 20.63 -6.62
C ASP A 204 17.42 21.90 -6.83
N ALA A 205 16.08 21.80 -6.91
CA ALA A 205 15.19 22.95 -7.00
C ALA A 205 15.21 23.82 -5.73
N ARG A 206 15.35 23.21 -4.55
CA ARG A 206 15.50 23.95 -3.29
C ARG A 206 16.87 24.64 -3.21
N LEU A 207 17.93 23.99 -3.65
CA LEU A 207 19.27 24.59 -3.75
C LEU A 207 19.26 25.74 -4.74
N LEU A 208 18.71 25.58 -5.96
CA LEU A 208 18.59 26.64 -6.96
C LEU A 208 17.70 27.79 -6.45
N ARG A 209 16.59 27.52 -5.78
CA ARG A 209 15.74 28.55 -5.18
C ARG A 209 16.48 29.30 -4.07
N LYS A 210 17.33 28.62 -3.29
CA LYS A 210 18.13 29.23 -2.22
C LYS A 210 19.26 30.10 -2.78
N THR A 211 19.87 29.67 -3.89
CA THR A 211 20.86 30.51 -4.62
C THR A 211 20.24 31.69 -5.39
N MET A 212 18.98 31.52 -5.85
CA MET A 212 18.29 32.63 -6.57
C MET A 212 17.56 33.60 -5.64
N SER A 213 17.27 33.23 -4.40
CA SER A 213 16.47 34.02 -3.46
C SER A 213 17.28 34.83 -2.45
N GLY A 214 18.58 34.72 -2.45
CA GLY A 214 19.28 35.41 -1.39
C GLY A 214 20.66 35.86 -1.72
N ASP A 215 21.10 36.89 -1.22
CA ASP A 215 22.34 37.33 -0.63
C ASP A 215 23.68 37.23 -1.43
N ALA A 216 23.66 36.90 -2.70
CA ALA A 216 24.85 37.09 -3.55
C ALA A 216 24.76 38.44 -4.27
N LYS A 217 25.09 39.50 -3.58
CA LYS A 217 25.41 40.79 -4.18
C LYS A 217 26.68 40.63 -5.01
N GLY A 218 26.55 40.86 -6.33
CA GLY A 218 27.65 41.23 -7.22
C GLY A 218 28.57 40.08 -7.66
N GLU A 219 28.67 39.87 -8.96
CA GLU A 219 29.68 39.08 -9.68
C GLU A 219 29.41 37.61 -10.04
N ALA A 220 28.35 36.98 -9.54
CA ALA A 220 28.07 35.57 -9.84
C ALA A 220 27.18 35.31 -11.07
N GLU A 221 26.69 36.34 -11.76
CA GLU A 221 25.62 36.21 -12.77
C GLU A 221 26.10 35.58 -14.09
N ILE A 222 27.37 35.73 -14.46
CA ILE A 222 27.88 35.24 -15.75
C ILE A 222 28.27 33.76 -15.74
N VAL A 223 28.64 33.21 -14.58
CA VAL A 223 29.07 31.81 -14.46
C VAL A 223 27.90 30.89 -14.12
N VAL A 224 26.83 31.41 -13.55
CA VAL A 224 25.66 30.63 -13.06
C VAL A 224 24.74 30.17 -14.21
N LEU A 225 24.62 30.91 -15.30
CA LEU A 225 23.72 30.61 -16.41
C LEU A 225 24.03 29.27 -17.13
N PRO A 226 25.28 28.98 -17.55
CA PRO A 226 25.57 27.69 -18.22
C PRO A 226 25.52 26.52 -17.28
N VAL A 227 25.88 26.68 -15.99
CA VAL A 227 25.77 25.63 -14.97
C VAL A 227 24.29 25.34 -14.67
N ALA A 228 23.45 26.35 -14.60
CA ALA A 228 22.00 26.20 -14.40
C ALA A 228 21.32 25.58 -15.63
N ALA A 229 21.75 25.91 -16.86
CA ALA A 229 21.21 25.29 -18.07
C ALA A 229 21.57 23.80 -18.17
N ASN A 230 22.85 23.47 -17.92
CA ASN A 230 23.31 22.07 -17.89
C ASN A 230 22.63 21.27 -16.77
N ALA A 231 22.42 21.84 -15.58
CA ALA A 231 21.70 21.25 -14.50
C ALA A 231 20.21 20.99 -14.87
N ARG A 232 19.55 21.95 -15.54
CA ARG A 232 18.17 21.78 -16.05
C ARG A 232 18.08 20.68 -17.11
N GLN A 233 19.01 20.61 -18.03
CA GLN A 233 19.03 19.60 -19.07
C GLN A 233 19.29 18.20 -18.48
N ARG A 234 20.25 18.07 -17.58
CA ARG A 234 20.54 16.83 -16.86
C ARG A 234 19.34 16.38 -16.03
N ARG A 235 18.66 17.31 -15.36
CA ARG A 235 17.42 17.10 -14.63
C ARG A 235 16.33 16.53 -15.53
N SER A 236 16.07 17.16 -16.69
CA SER A 236 15.01 16.69 -17.60
C SER A 236 15.28 15.30 -18.16
N SER A 237 16.55 14.91 -18.32
CA SER A 237 16.95 13.57 -18.76
C SER A 237 16.74 12.52 -17.67
N VAL A 238 17.12 12.81 -16.43
CA VAL A 238 16.91 11.92 -15.28
C VAL A 238 15.40 11.75 -15.02
N GLU A 239 14.62 12.82 -15.05
CA GLU A 239 13.17 12.75 -14.88
C GLU A 239 12.50 11.91 -15.98
N ARG A 240 12.91 12.05 -17.23
CA ARG A 240 12.43 11.21 -18.34
C ARG A 240 12.80 9.74 -18.11
N GLY A 241 14.06 9.47 -17.75
CA GLY A 241 14.52 8.12 -17.42
C GLY A 241 13.69 7.49 -16.29
N CYS A 242 13.48 8.22 -15.21
CA CYS A 242 12.64 7.76 -14.08
C CYS A 242 11.20 7.48 -14.52
N ARG A 243 10.58 8.33 -15.35
CA ARG A 243 9.21 8.11 -15.86
C ARG A 243 9.14 6.88 -16.76
N ILE A 244 10.10 6.69 -17.67
CA ILE A 244 10.14 5.50 -18.53
C ILE A 244 10.30 4.24 -17.66
N ALA A 245 11.21 4.26 -16.70
CA ALA A 245 11.38 3.17 -15.75
C ALA A 245 10.09 2.93 -14.95
N GLY A 246 9.44 3.98 -14.46
CA GLY A 246 8.16 3.87 -13.75
C GLY A 246 7.05 3.25 -14.58
N ILE A 247 6.92 3.64 -15.85
CA ILE A 247 5.96 3.03 -16.78
C ILE A 247 6.30 1.55 -16.99
N GLY A 248 7.58 1.21 -17.17
CA GLY A 248 8.02 -0.19 -17.30
C GLY A 248 7.67 -1.02 -16.05
N LEU A 249 7.86 -0.48 -14.86
CA LEU A 249 7.47 -1.13 -13.60
C LEU A 249 5.95 -1.35 -13.51
N LEU A 250 5.15 -0.35 -13.93
CA LEU A 250 3.68 -0.48 -13.94
C LEU A 250 3.22 -1.54 -14.96
N LEU A 251 3.82 -1.57 -16.14
CA LEU A 251 3.52 -2.60 -17.15
C LEU A 251 3.90 -3.99 -16.63
N LEU A 252 5.05 -4.14 -15.99
CA LEU A 252 5.46 -5.40 -15.38
C LEU A 252 4.52 -5.83 -14.25
N ALA A 253 4.10 -4.90 -13.39
CA ALA A 253 3.14 -5.18 -12.34
C ALA A 253 1.78 -5.62 -12.92
N TRP A 254 1.35 -4.98 -14.00
CA TRP A 254 0.11 -5.34 -14.70
C TRP A 254 0.24 -6.72 -15.36
N LEU A 255 1.38 -7.02 -16.00
CA LEU A 255 1.68 -8.33 -16.55
C LEU A 255 1.62 -9.42 -15.47
N LEU A 256 2.24 -9.20 -14.33
CA LEU A 256 2.17 -10.13 -13.19
C LEU A 256 0.73 -10.30 -12.66
N GLN A 257 -0.13 -9.28 -12.77
CA GLN A 257 -1.55 -9.39 -12.41
C GLN A 257 -2.33 -10.29 -13.38
N ILE A 258 -2.01 -10.23 -14.66
CA ILE A 258 -2.65 -11.07 -15.69
C ILE A 258 -2.15 -12.51 -15.62
N LEU A 259 -0.85 -12.68 -15.38
CA LEU A 259 -0.18 -13.98 -15.28
C LEU A 259 -0.45 -14.68 -13.95
N THR A 260 -1.52 -14.32 -13.20
CA THR A 260 -1.87 -15.08 -12.00
C THR A 260 -2.23 -16.53 -12.36
N PRO A 261 -1.85 -17.51 -11.54
CA PRO A 261 -2.08 -18.93 -11.82
C PRO A 261 -3.53 -19.25 -12.20
N ALA A 262 -4.51 -18.65 -11.50
CA ALA A 262 -5.93 -18.85 -11.76
C ALA A 262 -6.36 -18.42 -13.18
N LYS A 263 -5.81 -17.32 -13.69
CA LYS A 263 -6.12 -16.82 -15.04
C LYS A 263 -5.36 -17.58 -16.12
N LEU A 264 -4.11 -17.96 -15.86
CA LEU A 264 -3.35 -18.79 -16.80
C LEU A 264 -3.94 -20.19 -16.94
N MET A 265 -4.45 -20.77 -15.84
CA MET A 265 -5.11 -22.08 -15.89
C MET A 265 -6.37 -22.07 -16.77
N SER A 266 -7.05 -20.92 -16.94
CA SER A 266 -8.18 -20.82 -17.87
C SER A 266 -7.76 -20.88 -19.35
N PHE A 267 -6.50 -20.64 -19.68
CA PHE A 267 -5.94 -20.76 -21.02
C PHE A 267 -5.26 -22.10 -21.27
N VAL A 268 -5.15 -22.95 -20.25
CA VAL A 268 -4.53 -24.27 -20.36
C VAL A 268 -5.61 -25.29 -20.68
N LEU A 269 -5.54 -25.87 -21.87
CA LEU A 269 -6.41 -26.99 -22.24
C LEU A 269 -5.95 -28.26 -21.54
N TYR A 270 -6.87 -28.86 -20.79
CA TYR A 270 -6.66 -30.19 -20.19
C TYR A 270 -6.89 -31.25 -21.26
N ASP A 271 -5.86 -31.95 -21.66
CA ASP A 271 -5.91 -32.98 -22.72
C ASP A 271 -6.29 -34.39 -22.24
N GLY A 272 -6.79 -34.51 -21.04
CA GLY A 272 -7.18 -35.81 -20.44
C GLY A 272 -6.00 -36.70 -19.98
N SER A 273 -4.76 -36.36 -20.33
CA SER A 273 -3.55 -37.08 -19.89
C SER A 273 -3.00 -36.59 -18.56
N GLY A 274 -3.68 -35.63 -17.94
CA GLY A 274 -3.25 -34.99 -16.69
C GLY A 274 -2.12 -33.96 -16.89
N ILE A 275 -1.66 -33.74 -18.10
CA ILE A 275 -0.62 -32.77 -18.45
C ILE A 275 -1.29 -31.52 -19.03
N ALA A 276 -1.21 -30.43 -18.33
CA ALA A 276 -1.67 -29.15 -18.83
C ALA A 276 -0.75 -28.67 -19.97
N ARG A 277 -1.27 -28.62 -21.18
CA ARG A 277 -0.58 -28.06 -22.35
C ARG A 277 -1.30 -26.82 -22.86
N MET A 278 -0.54 -25.77 -23.10
CA MET A 278 -1.06 -24.57 -23.73
C MET A 278 -1.18 -24.80 -25.23
N SER A 279 -2.39 -24.67 -25.82
CA SER A 279 -2.55 -24.74 -27.27
C SER A 279 -1.89 -23.53 -27.91
N MET A 280 -0.82 -23.74 -28.62
CA MET A 280 -0.10 -22.69 -29.34
C MET A 280 -0.74 -22.42 -30.68
N PRO A 281 -0.91 -21.15 -31.08
CA PRO A 281 -1.29 -20.82 -32.44
C PRO A 281 -0.30 -21.41 -33.45
N ALA A 282 -0.81 -22.11 -34.46
CA ALA A 282 0.03 -22.81 -35.44
C ALA A 282 1.06 -21.89 -36.11
N TYR A 283 0.77 -20.60 -36.26
CA TYR A 283 1.68 -19.63 -36.85
C TYR A 283 2.96 -19.39 -36.07
N LEU A 284 2.96 -19.58 -34.72
CA LEU A 284 4.18 -19.48 -33.90
C LEU A 284 5.09 -20.68 -34.09
N MET A 285 4.49 -21.84 -34.37
CA MET A 285 5.29 -23.07 -34.57
C MET A 285 5.84 -23.18 -35.98
N SER A 286 5.16 -22.60 -36.98
CA SER A 286 5.59 -22.55 -38.38
C SER A 286 6.49 -21.36 -38.73
N GLY A 287 6.67 -20.41 -37.80
CA GLY A 287 7.46 -19.20 -38.00
C GLY A 287 8.98 -19.43 -37.97
N GLY A 288 9.74 -18.35 -38.13
CA GLY A 288 11.20 -18.37 -38.06
C GLY A 288 11.76 -18.79 -36.71
N ALA A 289 13.09 -18.87 -36.59
CA ALA A 289 13.76 -19.36 -35.40
C ALA A 289 13.31 -18.66 -34.10
N LEU A 290 13.12 -17.32 -34.13
CA LEU A 290 12.66 -16.54 -32.98
C LEU A 290 11.21 -16.91 -32.60
N ALA A 291 10.30 -17.08 -33.57
CA ALA A 291 8.92 -17.47 -33.32
C ALA A 291 8.83 -18.85 -32.67
N ARG A 292 9.61 -19.81 -33.17
CA ARG A 292 9.72 -21.16 -32.57
C ARG A 292 10.31 -21.13 -31.17
N TRP A 293 11.33 -20.28 -30.93
CA TRP A 293 11.90 -20.10 -29.59
C TRP A 293 10.87 -19.52 -28.60
N ILE A 294 10.16 -18.47 -29.01
CA ILE A 294 9.06 -17.89 -28.24
C ILE A 294 7.99 -18.95 -27.95
N GLY A 295 7.60 -19.73 -28.98
CA GLY A 295 6.64 -20.81 -28.83
C GLY A 295 7.06 -21.84 -27.79
N LYS A 296 8.32 -22.28 -27.81
CA LYS A 296 8.88 -23.20 -26.81
C LYS A 296 8.89 -22.60 -25.39
N CYS A 297 9.28 -21.33 -25.25
CA CYS A 297 9.25 -20.64 -23.94
C CYS A 297 7.83 -20.58 -23.40
N LEU A 298 6.85 -20.25 -24.23
CA LEU A 298 5.44 -20.20 -23.84
C LEU A 298 4.87 -21.58 -23.51
N GLN A 299 5.33 -22.66 -24.14
CA GLN A 299 4.96 -24.05 -23.77
C GLN A 299 5.46 -24.47 -22.38
N GLN A 300 6.59 -23.90 -21.92
CA GLN A 300 7.10 -24.15 -20.57
C GLN A 300 6.44 -23.27 -19.48
N LEU A 301 5.76 -22.20 -19.89
CA LEU A 301 5.13 -21.27 -18.99
C LEU A 301 4.10 -21.91 -18.04
N PRO A 302 3.22 -22.84 -18.50
CA PRO A 302 2.28 -23.53 -17.60
C PRO A 302 2.97 -24.32 -16.50
N LEU A 303 4.06 -25.00 -16.80
CA LEU A 303 4.83 -25.77 -15.79
C LEU A 303 5.46 -24.82 -14.76
N PHE A 304 6.02 -23.69 -15.23
CA PHE A 304 6.54 -22.65 -14.35
C PHE A 304 5.44 -22.07 -13.46
N VAL A 305 4.27 -21.74 -14.03
CA VAL A 305 3.12 -21.21 -13.30
C VAL A 305 2.58 -22.22 -12.29
N LEU A 306 2.51 -23.50 -12.65
CA LEU A 306 2.15 -24.58 -11.71
C LEU A 306 3.14 -24.69 -10.54
N SER A 307 4.43 -24.48 -10.79
CA SER A 307 5.45 -24.44 -9.73
C SER A 307 5.24 -23.25 -8.78
N LEU A 308 4.58 -22.19 -9.24
CA LEU A 308 4.21 -21.01 -8.43
C LEU A 308 2.82 -21.14 -7.76
N SER A 309 2.16 -22.28 -7.87
CA SER A 309 0.79 -22.47 -7.32
C SER A 309 0.75 -22.65 -5.80
N GLY A 310 1.89 -22.86 -5.15
CA GLY A 310 1.98 -22.90 -3.68
C GLY A 310 1.72 -21.54 -3.03
N SER A 311 1.28 -21.54 -1.78
CA SER A 311 0.98 -20.30 -1.03
C SER A 311 2.18 -19.37 -0.91
N GLY A 312 3.38 -19.91 -0.72
CA GLY A 312 4.62 -19.15 -0.62
C GLY A 312 4.99 -18.43 -1.92
N PRO A 313 5.11 -19.13 -3.07
CA PRO A 313 5.38 -18.50 -4.34
C PRO A 313 4.36 -17.44 -4.75
N GLN A 314 3.07 -17.66 -4.47
CA GLN A 314 2.02 -16.67 -4.71
C GLN A 314 2.21 -15.42 -3.84
N ALA A 315 2.56 -15.58 -2.57
CA ALA A 315 2.88 -14.47 -1.68
C ALA A 315 4.07 -13.66 -2.22
N LEU A 316 5.12 -14.33 -2.69
CA LEU A 316 6.28 -13.66 -3.29
C LEU A 316 5.90 -12.84 -4.53
N VAL A 317 5.12 -13.42 -5.45
CA VAL A 317 4.63 -12.71 -6.65
C VAL A 317 3.79 -11.50 -6.25
N ALA A 318 2.92 -11.65 -5.23
CA ALA A 318 2.10 -10.54 -4.72
C ALA A 318 2.97 -9.42 -4.13
N ILE A 319 4.00 -9.74 -3.35
CA ILE A 319 4.94 -8.76 -2.78
C ILE A 319 5.66 -7.99 -3.89
N VAL A 320 6.22 -8.71 -4.86
CA VAL A 320 6.95 -8.11 -5.99
C VAL A 320 6.02 -7.20 -6.78
N ARG A 321 4.83 -7.67 -7.14
CA ARG A 321 3.83 -6.88 -7.85
C ARG A 321 3.45 -5.60 -7.12
N ARG A 322 3.19 -5.68 -5.82
CA ARG A 322 2.85 -4.52 -4.99
C ARG A 322 4.00 -3.51 -4.90
N LEU A 323 5.25 -3.98 -4.79
CA LEU A 323 6.42 -3.11 -4.86
C LEU A 323 6.55 -2.41 -6.20
N LEU A 324 6.39 -3.14 -7.30
CA LEU A 324 6.44 -2.59 -8.66
C LEU A 324 5.36 -1.51 -8.86
N LEU A 325 4.13 -1.74 -8.35
CA LEU A 325 3.05 -0.74 -8.38
C LEU A 325 3.43 0.52 -7.61
N VAL A 326 3.91 0.39 -6.38
CA VAL A 326 4.27 1.55 -5.54
C VAL A 326 5.41 2.34 -6.17
N LEU A 327 6.50 1.66 -6.57
CA LEU A 327 7.66 2.31 -7.18
C LEU A 327 7.33 2.88 -8.56
N GLY A 328 6.54 2.16 -9.36
CA GLY A 328 6.10 2.63 -10.66
C GLY A 328 5.30 3.93 -10.58
N VAL A 329 4.31 3.99 -9.69
CA VAL A 329 3.54 5.22 -9.43
C VAL A 329 4.46 6.32 -8.89
N TRP A 330 5.38 6.00 -7.98
CA TRP A 330 6.32 6.98 -7.42
C TRP A 330 7.17 7.64 -8.50
N PHE A 331 7.72 6.86 -9.42
CA PHE A 331 8.58 7.38 -10.48
C PHE A 331 7.82 8.08 -11.62
N VAL A 332 6.55 7.71 -11.87
CA VAL A 332 5.72 8.38 -12.88
C VAL A 332 5.21 9.72 -12.39
N LEU A 333 4.90 9.86 -11.09
CA LEU A 333 4.34 11.08 -10.54
C LEU A 333 5.41 12.20 -10.48
N PRO A 334 5.18 13.34 -11.15
CA PRO A 334 6.08 14.48 -11.07
C PRO A 334 5.90 15.19 -9.74
N GLY A 335 6.84 14.98 -8.81
CA GLY A 335 6.76 15.54 -7.45
C GLY A 335 6.74 17.09 -7.42
N ASP A 336 7.31 17.73 -8.43
CA ASP A 336 7.32 19.18 -8.59
C ASP A 336 5.99 19.78 -9.07
N ARG A 337 5.12 18.95 -9.67
CA ARG A 337 3.80 19.35 -10.17
C ARG A 337 2.65 18.98 -9.23
N LEU A 338 2.95 18.26 -8.16
CA LEU A 338 1.91 17.93 -7.18
C LEU A 338 1.51 19.19 -6.42
N PRO A 339 0.20 19.49 -6.33
CA PRO A 339 -0.29 20.62 -5.57
C PRO A 339 0.04 20.45 -4.08
N GLU A 340 0.16 21.57 -3.36
CA GLU A 340 0.33 21.53 -1.92
C GLU A 340 -0.81 20.76 -1.25
N ALA A 341 -0.47 20.00 -0.21
CA ALA A 341 -1.46 19.21 0.52
C ALA A 341 -2.52 20.13 1.16
N LYS A 342 -3.74 20.01 0.68
CA LYS A 342 -4.90 20.76 1.23
C LYS A 342 -5.18 20.34 2.68
N PRO A 343 -5.84 21.18 3.50
CA PRO A 343 -6.09 20.90 4.91
C PRO A 343 -6.78 19.56 5.20
N TYR A 344 -7.67 19.09 4.31
CA TYR A 344 -8.31 17.79 4.46
C TYR A 344 -7.37 16.61 4.23
N MET A 345 -6.36 16.77 3.35
CA MET A 345 -5.35 15.72 3.08
C MET A 345 -4.41 15.52 4.27
N LYS A 346 -4.21 16.57 5.10
CA LYS A 346 -3.40 16.48 6.33
C LYS A 346 -4.07 15.64 7.43
N ASN A 347 -5.33 15.20 7.22
CA ASN A 347 -6.08 14.37 8.17
C ASN A 347 -6.02 12.88 7.84
N SER A 348 -5.09 12.45 7.00
CA SER A 348 -5.00 11.06 6.53
C SER A 348 -4.97 10.02 7.65
N PHE A 349 -4.28 10.32 8.77
CA PHE A 349 -4.26 9.45 9.94
C PHE A 349 -5.64 9.33 10.62
N PHE A 350 -6.32 10.44 10.82
CA PHE A 350 -7.65 10.43 11.45
C PHE A 350 -8.68 9.73 10.55
N LEU A 351 -8.65 10.00 9.23
CA LEU A 351 -9.45 9.27 8.26
C LEU A 351 -9.16 7.75 8.33
N TYR A 352 -7.90 7.37 8.42
CA TYR A 352 -7.51 5.97 8.60
C TYR A 352 -8.13 5.35 9.86
N ALA A 353 -8.19 6.06 10.99
CA ALA A 353 -8.73 5.54 12.24
C ALA A 353 -10.26 5.35 12.23
N VAL A 354 -10.99 6.14 11.43
CA VAL A 354 -12.47 6.16 11.45
C VAL A 354 -13.13 5.59 10.20
N HIS A 355 -12.41 5.40 9.08
CA HIS A 355 -13.03 4.99 7.81
C HIS A 355 -13.73 3.64 7.87
N TYR A 356 -13.13 2.65 8.52
CA TYR A 356 -13.69 1.30 8.59
C TYR A 356 -15.03 1.26 9.34
N PRO A 357 -15.16 1.83 10.56
CA PRO A 357 -16.46 1.94 11.21
C PRO A 357 -17.49 2.73 10.41
N ILE A 358 -17.08 3.78 9.68
CA ILE A 358 -17.99 4.56 8.83
C ILE A 358 -18.50 3.69 7.67
N ALA A 359 -17.62 2.98 6.98
CA ALA A 359 -18.02 2.06 5.91
C ALA A 359 -18.95 0.95 6.42
N ARG A 360 -18.69 0.42 7.62
CA ARG A 360 -19.56 -0.57 8.27
C ARG A 360 -20.90 0.02 8.70
N ALA A 361 -20.94 1.25 9.20
CA ALA A 361 -22.19 1.92 9.54
C ALA A 361 -23.04 2.14 8.29
N GLN A 362 -22.46 2.54 7.17
CA GLN A 362 -23.14 2.67 5.89
C GLN A 362 -23.73 1.32 5.44
N TYR A 363 -22.96 0.23 5.54
CA TYR A 363 -23.42 -1.13 5.22
C TYR A 363 -24.65 -1.52 6.07
N TYR A 364 -24.56 -1.38 7.40
CA TYR A 364 -25.69 -1.71 8.30
C TYR A 364 -26.92 -0.84 8.06
N MET A 365 -26.73 0.42 7.72
CA MET A 365 -27.82 1.33 7.37
C MET A 365 -28.57 0.84 6.12
N ILE A 366 -27.84 0.43 5.09
CA ILE A 366 -28.40 -0.14 3.85
C ILE A 366 -29.20 -1.42 4.16
N GLN A 367 -28.63 -2.31 4.97
CA GLN A 367 -29.33 -3.54 5.39
C GLN A 367 -30.59 -3.23 6.23
N TYR A 368 -30.50 -2.28 7.16
CA TYR A 368 -31.63 -1.91 8.00
C TYR A 368 -32.80 -1.32 7.22
N LEU A 369 -32.51 -0.57 6.17
CA LEU A 369 -33.52 -0.01 5.27
C LEU A 369 -34.17 -1.07 4.37
N GLY A 370 -33.76 -2.34 4.47
CA GLY A 370 -34.34 -3.43 3.69
C GLY A 370 -34.15 -3.29 2.18
N ILE A 371 -33.16 -2.53 1.77
CA ILE A 371 -32.91 -2.27 0.36
C ILE A 371 -32.14 -3.46 -0.22
N PRO A 372 -32.76 -4.29 -1.11
CA PRO A 372 -32.11 -5.45 -1.66
C PRO A 372 -30.97 -5.03 -2.58
N TYR A 373 -29.73 -5.24 -2.13
CA TYR A 373 -28.54 -4.90 -2.89
C TYR A 373 -28.45 -5.65 -4.24
N ASP A 374 -28.95 -6.88 -4.25
CA ASP A 374 -28.92 -7.74 -5.46
C ASP A 374 -29.89 -7.29 -6.57
N GLY A 375 -30.90 -6.51 -6.21
CA GLY A 375 -31.89 -5.96 -7.16
C GLY A 375 -31.51 -4.61 -7.77
N TRP A 376 -30.39 -4.01 -7.35
CA TRP A 376 -30.00 -2.69 -7.85
C TRP A 376 -29.23 -2.78 -9.16
N GLY A 377 -29.49 -1.84 -10.06
CA GLY A 377 -28.70 -1.71 -11.28
C GLY A 377 -27.23 -1.40 -11.00
N GLU A 378 -26.36 -1.83 -11.89
CA GLU A 378 -24.91 -1.63 -11.79
C GLU A 378 -24.49 -0.18 -11.48
N ALA A 379 -25.21 0.80 -12.05
CA ALA A 379 -24.93 2.22 -11.84
C ALA A 379 -25.11 2.63 -10.37
N VAL A 380 -26.14 2.12 -9.68
CA VAL A 380 -26.40 2.42 -8.26
C VAL A 380 -25.33 1.78 -7.38
N ARG A 381 -24.94 0.54 -7.68
CA ARG A 381 -23.86 -0.15 -6.96
C ARG A 381 -22.53 0.61 -7.07
N LEU A 382 -22.17 1.03 -8.29
CA LEU A 382 -20.97 1.82 -8.53
C LEU A 382 -21.05 3.19 -7.84
N ALA A 383 -22.20 3.84 -7.87
CA ALA A 383 -22.40 5.10 -7.20
C ALA A 383 -22.21 4.99 -5.67
N LEU A 384 -22.76 3.96 -5.03
CA LEU A 384 -22.56 3.69 -3.61
C LEU A 384 -21.11 3.39 -3.26
N TYR A 385 -20.44 2.58 -4.07
CA TYR A 385 -19.03 2.28 -3.92
C TYR A 385 -18.17 3.56 -3.93
N LEU A 386 -18.40 4.44 -4.91
CA LEU A 386 -17.68 5.71 -5.04
C LEU A 386 -18.12 6.76 -4.00
N LEU A 387 -19.35 6.67 -3.49
CA LEU A 387 -19.85 7.56 -2.44
C LEU A 387 -19.19 7.28 -1.08
N THR A 388 -18.86 6.03 -0.77
CA THR A 388 -18.29 5.66 0.54
C THR A 388 -17.02 6.44 0.90
N PRO A 389 -16.01 6.61 0.03
CA PRO A 389 -14.88 7.49 0.31
C PRO A 389 -15.27 8.95 0.59
N VAL A 390 -16.26 9.47 -0.11
CA VAL A 390 -16.74 10.84 0.08
C VAL A 390 -17.38 11.00 1.46
N VAL A 391 -18.25 10.06 1.82
CA VAL A 391 -18.90 10.02 3.15
C VAL A 391 -17.85 9.87 4.26
N ALA A 392 -16.87 8.96 4.07
CA ALA A 392 -15.80 8.76 5.06
C ALA A 392 -14.96 10.03 5.28
N VAL A 393 -14.60 10.74 4.20
CA VAL A 393 -13.84 12.00 4.29
C VAL A 393 -14.68 13.10 4.93
N ALA A 394 -15.95 13.25 4.55
CA ALA A 394 -16.85 14.25 5.10
C ALA A 394 -17.10 14.02 6.61
N ALA A 395 -17.37 12.76 7.00
CA ALA A 395 -17.56 12.37 8.39
C ALA A 395 -16.30 12.56 9.22
N ALA A 396 -15.13 12.16 8.72
CA ALA A 396 -13.85 12.39 9.39
C ALA A 396 -13.57 13.88 9.58
N TYR A 397 -13.88 14.70 8.58
CA TYR A 397 -13.69 16.15 8.67
C TYR A 397 -14.66 16.81 9.65
N GLY A 398 -15.94 16.41 9.64
CA GLY A 398 -16.95 16.86 10.60
C GLY A 398 -16.57 16.49 12.04
N LEU A 399 -16.24 15.22 12.26
CA LEU A 399 -15.82 14.72 13.58
C LEU A 399 -14.57 15.44 14.10
N LYS A 400 -13.58 15.69 13.24
CA LYS A 400 -12.41 16.50 13.59
C LYS A 400 -12.80 17.89 14.06
N ARG A 401 -13.74 18.58 13.36
CA ARG A 401 -14.20 19.92 13.75
C ARG A 401 -14.83 19.91 15.13
N VAL A 402 -15.70 18.95 15.39
CA VAL A 402 -16.37 18.75 16.68
C VAL A 402 -15.35 18.49 17.78
N LEU A 403 -14.45 17.52 17.59
CA LEU A 403 -13.43 17.17 18.58
C LEU A 403 -12.50 18.36 18.87
N LYS A 404 -12.04 19.08 17.85
CA LYS A 404 -11.18 20.25 18.07
C LYS A 404 -11.87 21.38 18.82
N ARG A 405 -13.17 21.57 18.61
CA ARG A 405 -13.93 22.65 19.24
C ARG A 405 -14.31 22.35 20.69
N TYR A 406 -14.79 21.11 20.93
CA TYR A 406 -15.40 20.76 22.23
C TYR A 406 -14.51 19.87 23.09
N LEU A 407 -13.59 19.11 22.49
CA LEU A 407 -12.75 18.09 23.14
C LEU A 407 -11.29 18.19 22.68
N PRO A 408 -10.60 19.33 22.90
CA PRO A 408 -9.27 19.57 22.34
C PRO A 408 -8.19 18.60 22.89
N LEU A 409 -8.29 18.16 24.15
CA LEU A 409 -7.38 17.19 24.73
C LEU A 409 -7.55 15.82 24.07
N GLN A 410 -8.79 15.34 23.94
CA GLN A 410 -9.11 14.08 23.25
C GLN A 410 -8.68 14.13 21.79
N TRP A 411 -8.87 15.28 21.12
CA TRP A 411 -8.33 15.46 19.79
C TRP A 411 -6.81 15.25 19.73
N LYS A 412 -6.07 15.87 20.65
CA LYS A 412 -4.60 15.73 20.72
C LYS A 412 -4.17 14.26 20.90
N ILE A 413 -4.87 13.53 21.79
CA ILE A 413 -4.62 12.11 22.04
C ILE A 413 -4.95 11.26 20.79
N LEU A 414 -6.17 11.40 20.25
CA LEU A 414 -6.65 10.60 19.13
C LEU A 414 -5.94 10.89 17.81
N SER A 415 -5.40 12.09 17.62
CA SER A 415 -4.64 12.47 16.43
C SER A 415 -3.14 12.20 16.54
N GLY A 416 -2.64 11.81 17.73
CA GLY A 416 -1.20 11.65 17.97
C GLY A 416 -0.44 12.97 17.94
N GLY A 417 -1.07 14.08 18.39
CA GLY A 417 -0.47 15.41 18.45
C GLY A 417 -0.36 16.13 17.10
N ARG A 418 -1.12 15.69 16.08
CA ARG A 418 -1.09 16.24 14.69
C ARG A 418 -2.14 17.31 14.43
#